data_9e7766efd5d38f4e64b29738e766faf1
#
_entry.id   9e7766efd5d38f4e64b29738e766faf1
#
_cell.length_a   1.000
_cell.length_b   1.000
_cell.length_c   1.000
_cell.angle_alpha   90.00
_cell.angle_beta   90.00
_cell.angle_gamma   90.00
#
_symmetry.space_group_name_H-M   'P 1'
#
loop_
_entity.id
_entity.type
_entity.pdbx_description
1 polymer ?
#
loop_
_entity_poly.entity_id
_entity_poly.type
_entity_poly.pdbx_seq_one_letter_code
_entity_poly.pdbx_strand_id
1 'polypeptide(L)'
;MSKKKIVGIIATSIVGGTAIATCIMKKKAKKTTYKAKNIEAIPTRKMGFYEKYVKRAIDIACASAAIICFSPLYIGVAILVRFKLGSPVLFTQDRPGLIGEDGKETIFKMYKFRTMTDERDENGELLPDEVRLTSFGKWLRSTSLDELPEAFNILNGTLSVCGPRPQLVTDMVFMTDEQRMRHTAKPGLSGLAQVNGRNAISWEDKINWDLKYIEKVSFLEDLKIILSTVKKAFIKQEGITQDDMATAEDFGDYLLRTEKVDKENYNKKQLQATMILSGSDGIEREAGLVSIIMPSYNTASFIEETIQSVLNQTYTKWELIIVDDCSKDNTETIVKSYMKQDPRIQYYCLQRNSGAAVARTKAMELAR
;
A
#
# COMPACT_ATOMS: atom_id res chain seq x y z
N MET A 1 23.24 43.04 3.46
CA MET A 1 23.42 41.70 4.07
C MET A 1 24.42 40.88 3.25
N SER A 2 25.49 40.39 3.87
CA SER A 2 26.56 39.67 3.19
C SER A 2 26.08 38.34 2.61
N LYS A 3 26.53 37.98 1.38
CA LYS A 3 26.21 36.71 0.72
C LYS A 3 26.48 35.47 1.60
N LYS A 4 27.42 35.56 2.55
CA LYS A 4 27.69 34.50 3.54
C LYS A 4 26.56 34.31 4.56
N LYS A 5 25.79 35.35 4.92
CA LYS A 5 24.64 35.22 5.82
C LYS A 5 23.42 34.56 5.14
N ILE A 6 23.27 34.83 3.83
CA ILE A 6 22.16 34.22 3.05
C ILE A 6 22.40 32.71 2.87
N VAL A 7 23.62 32.28 2.59
CA VAL A 7 23.98 30.85 2.46
C VAL A 7 23.80 30.13 3.81
N GLY A 8 24.16 30.77 4.93
CA GLY A 8 23.96 30.17 6.26
C GLY A 8 22.48 30.02 6.64
N ILE A 9 21.62 30.96 6.27
CA ILE A 9 20.17 30.88 6.54
C ILE A 9 19.51 29.82 5.67
N ILE A 10 19.91 29.67 4.41
CA ILE A 10 19.41 28.63 3.51
C ILE A 10 19.85 27.23 4.00
N ALA A 11 21.12 27.07 4.40
CA ALA A 11 21.63 25.81 4.92
C ALA A 11 20.93 25.37 6.22
N THR A 12 20.71 26.30 7.16
CA THR A 12 20.00 25.99 8.42
C THR A 12 18.51 25.71 8.20
N SER A 13 17.87 26.36 7.23
CA SER A 13 16.46 26.09 6.89
C SER A 13 16.29 24.72 6.22
N ILE A 14 17.24 24.33 5.36
CA ILE A 14 17.22 23.00 4.70
C ILE A 14 17.48 21.89 5.70
N VAL A 15 18.46 22.04 6.59
CA VAL A 15 18.77 21.05 7.62
C VAL A 15 17.63 20.96 8.67
N GLY A 16 17.04 22.09 9.04
CA GLY A 16 15.87 22.14 9.94
C GLY A 16 14.62 21.48 9.32
N GLY A 17 14.35 21.77 8.03
CA GLY A 17 13.23 21.19 7.30
C GLY A 17 13.36 19.67 7.11
N THR A 18 14.55 19.17 6.79
CA THR A 18 14.81 17.73 6.67
C THR A 18 14.77 17.02 8.03
N ALA A 19 15.25 17.64 9.11
CA ALA A 19 15.18 17.08 10.45
C ALA A 19 13.73 16.98 10.95
N ILE A 20 12.90 17.99 10.70
CA ILE A 20 11.47 18.00 11.07
C ILE A 20 10.71 16.97 10.22
N ALA A 21 10.93 16.90 8.90
CA ALA A 21 10.31 15.92 8.03
C ALA A 21 10.71 14.49 8.43
N THR A 22 11.99 14.25 8.73
CA THR A 22 12.49 12.96 9.20
C THR A 22 11.92 12.59 10.57
N CYS A 23 11.76 13.55 11.48
CA CYS A 23 11.15 13.33 12.79
C CYS A 23 9.65 13.00 12.69
N ILE A 24 8.91 13.72 11.85
CA ILE A 24 7.48 13.48 11.61
C ILE A 24 7.28 12.12 10.94
N MET A 25 8.12 11.78 9.95
CA MET A 25 8.06 10.47 9.29
C MET A 25 8.50 9.31 10.19
N LYS A 26 9.51 9.48 11.06
CA LYS A 26 9.87 8.46 12.05
C LYS A 26 8.74 8.19 13.05
N LYS A 27 8.00 9.22 13.51
CA LYS A 27 6.81 9.03 14.36
C LYS A 27 5.67 8.32 13.64
N LYS A 28 5.44 8.58 12.34
CA LYS A 28 4.47 7.85 11.51
C LYS A 28 4.96 6.46 11.13
N ALA A 29 6.26 6.29 10.82
CA ALA A 29 6.84 5.00 10.42
C ALA A 29 6.72 3.91 11.51
N LYS A 30 6.78 4.28 12.81
CA LYS A 30 6.52 3.33 13.91
C LYS A 30 5.10 2.75 13.90
N LYS A 31 4.14 3.40 13.21
CA LYS A 31 2.75 2.93 13.05
C LYS A 31 2.45 2.35 11.66
N THR A 32 3.43 2.31 10.75
CA THR A 32 3.22 2.00 9.34
C THR A 32 3.71 0.62 8.91
N THR A 33 4.20 -0.19 9.86
CA THR A 33 4.56 -1.59 9.59
C THR A 33 3.78 -2.50 10.53
N TYR A 34 3.23 -3.57 9.98
CA TYR A 34 2.52 -4.61 10.72
C TYR A 34 2.85 -5.97 10.12
N LYS A 35 2.53 -7.06 10.87
CA LYS A 35 2.79 -8.42 10.42
C LYS A 35 1.63 -8.94 9.59
N ALA A 36 1.95 -9.64 8.50
CA ALA A 36 0.95 -10.39 7.74
C ALA A 36 0.34 -11.46 8.65
N LYS A 37 -0.91 -11.27 9.02
CA LYS A 37 -1.71 -12.27 9.74
C LYS A 37 -2.36 -13.22 8.72
N ASN A 38 -2.76 -14.41 9.16
CA ASN A 38 -3.48 -15.39 8.33
C ASN A 38 -2.70 -15.89 7.09
N ILE A 39 -1.38 -15.90 7.16
CA ILE A 39 -0.49 -16.52 6.19
C ILE A 39 0.46 -17.49 6.91
N GLU A 40 0.80 -18.59 6.25
CA GLU A 40 1.72 -19.58 6.81
C GLU A 40 3.14 -19.02 6.92
N ALA A 41 3.84 -19.44 7.96
CA ALA A 41 5.24 -19.08 8.16
C ALA A 41 6.13 -19.88 7.21
N ILE A 42 7.12 -19.23 6.61
CA ILE A 42 8.10 -19.88 5.75
C ILE A 42 9.50 -19.87 6.39
N PRO A 43 10.39 -20.78 5.99
CA PRO A 43 11.77 -20.79 6.47
C PRO A 43 12.49 -19.47 6.19
N THR A 44 13.32 -19.03 7.12
CA THR A 44 14.20 -17.88 6.92
C THR A 44 15.57 -18.35 6.44
N ARG A 45 16.24 -17.57 5.60
CA ARG A 45 17.63 -17.82 5.22
C ARG A 45 18.61 -17.07 6.16
N LYS A 46 19.82 -17.55 6.25
CA LYS A 46 20.89 -16.84 6.96
C LYS A 46 21.38 -15.65 6.11
N MET A 47 21.32 -14.45 6.65
CA MET A 47 21.88 -13.27 6.00
C MET A 47 23.41 -13.29 6.06
N GLY A 48 24.10 -12.97 4.97
CA GLY A 48 25.55 -12.79 4.92
C GLY A 48 25.99 -11.53 5.67
N PHE A 49 27.31 -11.43 5.92
CA PHE A 49 27.91 -10.29 6.62
C PHE A 49 27.60 -8.93 5.94
N TYR A 50 27.75 -8.88 4.62
CA TYR A 50 27.43 -7.68 3.82
C TYR A 50 25.99 -7.23 4.04
N GLU A 51 25.04 -8.14 3.88
CA GLU A 51 23.60 -7.85 3.97
C GLU A 51 23.22 -7.38 5.37
N LYS A 52 23.78 -8.03 6.40
CA LYS A 52 23.43 -7.76 7.79
C LYS A 52 23.99 -6.44 8.31
N TYR A 53 25.24 -6.07 7.92
CA TYR A 53 25.97 -4.97 8.54
C TYR A 53 26.30 -3.82 7.58
N VAL A 54 26.73 -4.13 6.35
CA VAL A 54 27.28 -3.12 5.43
C VAL A 54 26.18 -2.48 4.57
N LYS A 55 25.31 -3.31 4.03
CA LYS A 55 24.25 -2.88 3.11
C LYS A 55 23.37 -1.77 3.70
N ARG A 56 23.02 -1.89 4.99
CA ARG A 56 22.19 -0.86 5.66
C ARG A 56 22.88 0.49 5.76
N ALA A 57 24.19 0.53 6.00
CA ALA A 57 24.93 1.78 6.04
C ALA A 57 24.96 2.46 4.66
N ILE A 58 25.15 1.65 3.59
CA ILE A 58 25.10 2.13 2.20
C ILE A 58 23.70 2.66 1.87
N ASP A 59 22.64 1.94 2.21
CA ASP A 59 21.24 2.35 2.03
C ASP A 59 20.98 3.74 2.64
N ILE A 60 21.41 3.95 3.89
CA ILE A 60 21.23 5.22 4.59
C ILE A 60 22.02 6.34 3.89
N ALA A 61 23.27 6.08 3.53
CA ALA A 61 24.10 7.07 2.86
C ALA A 61 23.51 7.48 1.50
N CYS A 62 23.13 6.51 0.66
CA CYS A 62 22.52 6.75 -0.65
C CYS A 62 21.18 7.50 -0.53
N ALA A 63 20.28 7.06 0.36
CA ALA A 63 18.99 7.70 0.54
C ALA A 63 19.13 9.14 1.09
N SER A 64 20.03 9.36 2.04
CA SER A 64 20.30 10.70 2.57
C SER A 64 20.87 11.63 1.49
N ALA A 65 21.84 11.16 0.73
CA ALA A 65 22.40 11.91 -0.39
C ALA A 65 21.33 12.25 -1.44
N ALA A 66 20.49 11.27 -1.83
CA ALA A 66 19.42 11.48 -2.79
C ALA A 66 18.39 12.52 -2.28
N ILE A 67 17.95 12.43 -1.02
CA ILE A 67 17.00 13.39 -0.44
C ILE A 67 17.59 14.82 -0.42
N ILE A 68 18.87 14.96 -0.06
CA ILE A 68 19.53 16.27 -0.01
C ILE A 68 19.74 16.83 -1.40
N CYS A 69 20.35 16.06 -2.32
CA CYS A 69 20.66 16.52 -3.66
C CYS A 69 19.41 16.83 -4.49
N PHE A 70 18.37 16.02 -4.37
CA PHE A 70 17.13 16.20 -5.14
C PHE A 70 16.04 16.97 -4.37
N SER A 71 16.36 17.58 -3.21
CA SER A 71 15.37 18.33 -2.41
C SER A 71 14.61 19.41 -3.20
N PRO A 72 15.21 20.20 -4.13
CA PRO A 72 14.44 21.14 -4.95
C PRO A 72 13.45 20.44 -5.89
N LEU A 73 13.84 19.27 -6.43
CA LEU A 73 12.99 18.47 -7.30
C LEU A 73 11.80 17.88 -6.52
N TYR A 74 12.02 17.37 -5.30
CA TYR A 74 10.93 16.92 -4.42
C TYR A 74 9.90 18.01 -4.17
N ILE A 75 10.35 19.23 -3.87
CA ILE A 75 9.47 20.37 -3.64
C ILE A 75 8.71 20.74 -4.92
N GLY A 76 9.41 20.83 -6.06
CA GLY A 76 8.81 21.15 -7.35
C GLY A 76 7.72 20.14 -7.76
N VAL A 77 8.02 18.84 -7.66
CA VAL A 77 7.05 17.77 -7.96
C VAL A 77 5.88 17.82 -6.99
N ALA A 78 6.11 18.02 -5.69
CA ALA A 78 5.05 18.12 -4.69
C ALA A 78 4.08 19.28 -4.99
N ILE A 79 4.62 20.43 -5.38
CA ILE A 79 3.83 21.60 -5.79
C ILE A 79 3.02 21.27 -7.05
N LEU A 80 3.62 20.68 -8.07
CA LEU A 80 2.93 20.31 -9.30
C LEU A 80 1.82 19.29 -9.06
N VAL A 81 2.06 18.26 -8.25
CA VAL A 81 1.03 17.29 -7.85
C VAL A 81 -0.11 17.99 -7.13
N ARG A 82 0.20 18.90 -6.19
CA ARG A 82 -0.83 19.63 -5.44
C ARG A 82 -1.73 20.47 -6.34
N PHE A 83 -1.17 21.11 -7.37
CA PHE A 83 -1.93 21.94 -8.31
C PHE A 83 -2.66 21.12 -9.38
N LYS A 84 -2.07 20.02 -9.88
CA LYS A 84 -2.62 19.24 -10.99
C LYS A 84 -3.57 18.13 -10.55
N LEU A 85 -3.33 17.52 -9.38
CA LEU A 85 -4.07 16.35 -8.89
C LEU A 85 -4.74 16.57 -7.53
N GLY A 86 -4.46 17.70 -6.85
CA GLY A 86 -5.08 18.03 -5.57
C GLY A 86 -4.35 17.43 -4.35
N SER A 87 -5.09 17.16 -3.29
CA SER A 87 -4.59 16.59 -2.02
C SER A 87 -5.19 15.20 -1.81
N PRO A 88 -4.44 14.27 -1.18
CA PRO A 88 -3.06 14.37 -0.68
C PRO A 88 -2.02 14.31 -1.81
N VAL A 89 -0.84 14.91 -1.57
CA VAL A 89 0.29 14.90 -2.52
C VAL A 89 0.98 13.53 -2.60
N LEU A 90 1.04 12.84 -1.44
CA LEU A 90 1.62 11.51 -1.35
C LEU A 90 0.52 10.45 -1.40
N PHE A 91 0.76 9.44 -2.20
CA PHE A 91 0.04 8.18 -2.21
C PHE A 91 0.80 7.15 -1.38
N THR A 92 0.09 6.30 -0.66
CA THR A 92 0.69 5.21 0.11
C THR A 92 0.01 3.89 -0.25
N GLN A 93 0.81 2.85 -0.42
CA GLN A 93 0.33 1.52 -0.73
C GLN A 93 1.01 0.48 0.14
N ASP A 94 0.22 -0.44 0.70
CA ASP A 94 0.74 -1.52 1.51
C ASP A 94 1.45 -2.56 0.64
N ARG A 95 2.67 -2.90 1.04
CA ARG A 95 3.56 -3.83 0.33
C ARG A 95 4.18 -4.84 1.28
N PRO A 96 4.36 -6.09 0.86
CA PRO A 96 5.13 -7.06 1.62
C PRO A 96 6.61 -6.65 1.69
N GLY A 97 7.17 -6.72 2.88
CA GLY A 97 8.55 -6.43 3.18
C GLY A 97 9.30 -7.66 3.65
N LEU A 98 10.33 -7.43 4.47
CA LEU A 98 11.19 -8.49 4.99
C LEU A 98 10.41 -9.45 5.89
N ILE A 99 10.66 -10.75 5.72
CA ILE A 99 10.19 -11.80 6.63
C ILE A 99 10.87 -11.64 7.98
N GLY A 100 10.08 -11.68 9.04
CA GLY A 100 10.56 -11.63 10.42
C GLY A 100 11.01 -12.99 10.94
N GLU A 101 11.44 -13.00 12.19
CA GLU A 101 11.85 -14.23 12.89
C GLU A 101 10.70 -15.23 13.04
N ASP A 102 9.46 -14.76 12.98
CA ASP A 102 8.23 -15.57 12.98
C ASP A 102 7.91 -16.23 11.63
N GLY A 103 8.76 -16.07 10.62
CA GLY A 103 8.57 -16.62 9.27
C GLY A 103 7.49 -15.91 8.44
N LYS A 104 6.99 -14.77 8.90
CA LYS A 104 5.91 -14.02 8.22
C LYS A 104 6.40 -12.66 7.73
N GLU A 105 5.84 -12.22 6.61
CA GLU A 105 6.18 -10.93 6.01
C GLU A 105 5.74 -9.77 6.91
N THR A 106 6.58 -8.75 6.95
CA THR A 106 6.21 -7.45 7.49
C THR A 106 5.55 -6.64 6.38
N ILE A 107 4.35 -6.14 6.58
CA ILE A 107 3.70 -5.24 5.62
C ILE A 107 4.10 -3.81 5.95
N PHE A 108 4.47 -3.02 4.93
CA PHE A 108 4.86 -1.62 5.09
C PHE A 108 4.17 -0.71 4.07
N LYS A 109 4.00 0.56 4.44
CA LYS A 109 3.47 1.57 3.53
C LYS A 109 4.59 2.14 2.66
N MET A 110 4.51 1.87 1.37
CA MET A 110 5.39 2.44 0.35
C MET A 110 4.89 3.83 -0.03
N TYR A 111 5.78 4.81 -0.08
CA TYR A 111 5.45 6.22 -0.39
C TYR A 111 5.73 6.52 -1.86
N LYS A 112 4.75 7.08 -2.54
CA LYS A 112 4.91 7.61 -3.90
C LYS A 112 4.28 9.00 -4.01
N PHE A 113 4.65 9.77 -5.01
CA PHE A 113 3.81 10.89 -5.42
C PHE A 113 2.55 10.38 -6.10
N ARG A 114 1.45 11.07 -5.86
CA ARG A 114 0.17 10.76 -6.48
C ARG A 114 0.24 11.01 -7.97
N THR A 115 -0.30 10.07 -8.79
CA THR A 115 -0.30 10.14 -10.25
C THR A 115 -1.69 10.12 -10.85
N MET A 116 -2.71 9.84 -10.04
CA MET A 116 -4.12 9.72 -10.44
C MET A 116 -5.00 10.70 -9.67
N THR A 117 -6.15 11.05 -10.23
CA THR A 117 -7.21 11.82 -9.55
C THR A 117 -8.03 10.90 -8.62
N ASP A 118 -8.86 11.49 -7.75
CA ASP A 118 -9.83 10.76 -6.92
C ASP A 118 -11.25 10.91 -7.50
N GLU A 119 -11.36 11.02 -8.82
CA GLU A 119 -12.65 11.12 -9.48
C GLU A 119 -13.49 9.87 -9.25
N ARG A 120 -14.77 10.09 -9.00
CA ARG A 120 -15.74 9.05 -8.63
C ARG A 120 -16.95 9.13 -9.53
N ASP A 121 -17.64 8.00 -9.68
CA ASP A 121 -18.93 7.91 -10.34
C ASP A 121 -20.08 8.45 -9.45
N GLU A 122 -21.30 8.39 -9.95
CA GLU A 122 -22.52 8.82 -9.24
C GLU A 122 -22.80 7.98 -7.98
N ASN A 123 -22.25 6.77 -7.89
CA ASN A 123 -22.37 5.87 -6.72
C ASN A 123 -21.27 6.12 -5.68
N GLY A 124 -20.32 7.02 -5.96
CA GLY A 124 -19.18 7.30 -5.09
C GLY A 124 -18.03 6.32 -5.23
N GLU A 125 -18.05 5.40 -6.21
CA GLU A 125 -16.95 4.50 -6.53
C GLU A 125 -15.90 5.20 -7.38
N LEU A 126 -14.62 4.82 -7.21
CA LEU A 126 -13.54 5.40 -8.02
C LEU A 126 -13.73 5.05 -9.49
N LEU A 127 -13.58 6.03 -10.38
CA LEU A 127 -13.55 5.76 -11.80
C LEU A 127 -12.39 4.84 -12.18
N PRO A 128 -12.47 4.13 -13.32
CA PRO A 128 -11.38 3.27 -13.81
C PRO A 128 -10.03 4.00 -13.88
N ASP A 129 -8.94 3.28 -13.66
CA ASP A 129 -7.58 3.83 -13.62
C ASP A 129 -7.21 4.58 -14.91
N GLU A 130 -7.69 4.13 -16.07
CA GLU A 130 -7.48 4.77 -17.38
C GLU A 130 -8.02 6.20 -17.42
N VAL A 131 -9.16 6.44 -16.76
CA VAL A 131 -9.80 7.76 -16.67
C VAL A 131 -9.08 8.64 -15.66
N ARG A 132 -8.70 8.09 -14.51
CA ARG A 132 -8.07 8.80 -13.41
C ARG A 132 -6.60 9.14 -13.67
N LEU A 133 -5.91 8.36 -14.53
CA LEU A 133 -4.52 8.56 -14.89
C LEU A 133 -4.36 9.68 -15.93
N THR A 134 -4.13 10.89 -15.43
CA THR A 134 -3.95 12.08 -16.27
C THR A 134 -2.66 12.04 -17.10
N SER A 135 -2.57 12.89 -18.14
CA SER A 135 -1.33 13.05 -18.92
C SER A 135 -0.14 13.44 -18.04
N PHE A 136 -0.36 14.26 -17.00
CA PHE A 136 0.65 14.61 -16.01
C PHE A 136 1.08 13.39 -15.17
N GLY A 137 0.13 12.56 -14.75
CA GLY A 137 0.42 11.31 -14.05
C GLY A 137 1.20 10.32 -14.91
N LYS A 138 0.87 10.20 -16.20
CA LYS A 138 1.63 9.40 -17.18
C LYS A 138 3.07 9.90 -17.30
N TRP A 139 3.27 11.21 -17.39
CA TRP A 139 4.61 11.82 -17.41
C TRP A 139 5.39 11.54 -16.13
N LEU A 140 4.78 11.67 -14.94
CA LEU A 140 5.44 11.33 -13.67
C LEU A 140 5.92 9.88 -13.64
N ARG A 141 5.07 8.94 -14.07
CA ARG A 141 5.41 7.51 -14.14
C ARG A 141 6.50 7.23 -15.18
N SER A 142 6.43 7.86 -16.35
CA SER A 142 7.44 7.67 -17.42
C SER A 142 8.83 8.14 -17.03
N THR A 143 8.90 9.14 -16.16
CA THR A 143 10.17 9.67 -15.62
C THR A 143 10.58 9.02 -14.29
N SER A 144 9.73 8.13 -13.72
CA SER A 144 9.89 7.55 -12.38
C SER A 144 10.01 8.61 -11.26
N LEU A 145 9.59 9.84 -11.50
CA LEU A 145 9.59 10.91 -10.49
C LEU A 145 8.56 10.63 -9.37
N ASP A 146 7.54 9.85 -9.66
CA ASP A 146 6.56 9.40 -8.66
C ASP A 146 7.20 8.50 -7.57
N GLU A 147 8.30 7.83 -7.86
CA GLU A 147 9.02 6.94 -6.94
C GLU A 147 10.02 7.67 -6.03
N LEU A 148 10.28 8.96 -6.23
CA LEU A 148 11.20 9.73 -5.39
C LEU A 148 10.92 9.58 -3.88
N PRO A 149 9.67 9.61 -3.38
CA PRO A 149 9.40 9.45 -1.95
C PRO A 149 9.81 8.09 -1.36
N GLU A 150 10.09 7.06 -2.19
CA GLU A 150 10.60 5.77 -1.71
C GLU A 150 11.97 5.89 -1.02
N ALA A 151 12.73 6.96 -1.28
CA ALA A 151 13.96 7.25 -0.53
C ALA A 151 13.70 7.39 0.99
N PHE A 152 12.52 7.85 1.41
CA PHE A 152 12.13 7.86 2.82
C PHE A 152 11.86 6.45 3.36
N ASN A 153 11.38 5.53 2.52
CA ASN A 153 11.25 4.11 2.87
C ASN A 153 12.64 3.47 3.04
N ILE A 154 13.62 3.84 2.21
CA ILE A 154 15.00 3.37 2.36
C ILE A 154 15.59 3.94 3.66
N LEU A 155 15.40 5.22 3.94
CA LEU A 155 15.92 5.87 5.13
C LEU A 155 15.32 5.30 6.42
N ASN A 156 14.03 4.96 6.45
CA ASN A 156 13.38 4.34 7.62
C ASN A 156 13.64 2.83 7.74
N GLY A 157 14.19 2.19 6.69
CA GLY A 157 14.63 0.80 6.68
C GLY A 157 13.60 -0.22 6.22
N THR A 158 12.44 0.21 5.73
CA THR A 158 11.43 -0.69 5.15
C THR A 158 11.77 -1.10 3.72
N LEU A 159 12.61 -0.31 3.02
CA LEU A 159 13.12 -0.56 1.68
C LEU A 159 14.65 -0.50 1.68
N SER A 160 15.28 -1.04 0.66
CA SER A 160 16.71 -0.95 0.35
C SER A 160 16.90 -0.30 -1.01
N VAL A 161 18.11 0.16 -1.34
CA VAL A 161 18.45 0.60 -2.70
C VAL A 161 18.34 -0.56 -3.68
N CYS A 162 18.89 -1.73 -3.32
CA CYS A 162 18.84 -2.95 -4.13
C CYS A 162 18.10 -4.06 -3.39
N GLY A 163 17.27 -4.80 -4.11
CA GLY A 163 16.53 -5.95 -3.60
C GLY A 163 15.39 -6.38 -4.51
N PRO A 164 14.67 -7.45 -4.19
CA PRO A 164 13.44 -7.83 -4.89
C PRO A 164 12.43 -6.70 -4.89
N ARG A 165 11.81 -6.40 -6.05
CA ARG A 165 10.79 -5.33 -6.11
C ARG A 165 9.58 -5.71 -5.24
N PRO A 166 9.11 -4.83 -4.31
CA PRO A 166 7.95 -5.14 -3.48
C PRO A 166 6.69 -5.20 -4.36
N GLN A 167 6.11 -6.38 -4.50
CA GLN A 167 4.84 -6.61 -5.20
C GLN A 167 3.65 -6.22 -4.32
N LEU A 168 2.41 -6.40 -4.79
CA LEU A 168 1.22 -6.16 -4.00
C LEU A 168 1.02 -7.26 -2.93
N VAL A 169 0.27 -6.96 -1.89
CA VAL A 169 -0.19 -7.99 -0.93
C VAL A 169 -1.13 -8.95 -1.64
N THR A 170 -1.91 -8.46 -2.61
CA THR A 170 -2.77 -9.27 -3.48
C THR A 170 -1.98 -10.24 -4.35
N ASP A 171 -0.74 -9.91 -4.76
CA ASP A 171 0.14 -10.84 -5.47
C ASP A 171 0.76 -11.87 -4.52
N MET A 172 1.20 -11.41 -3.34
CA MET A 172 1.89 -12.25 -2.36
C MET A 172 1.09 -13.49 -1.96
N VAL A 173 -0.22 -13.35 -1.77
CA VAL A 173 -1.07 -14.46 -1.34
C VAL A 173 -1.19 -15.59 -2.38
N PHE A 174 -0.90 -15.32 -3.64
CA PHE A 174 -0.84 -16.32 -4.70
C PHE A 174 0.51 -17.00 -4.84
N MET A 175 1.57 -16.46 -4.24
CA MET A 175 2.91 -17.04 -4.31
C MET A 175 2.98 -18.34 -3.52
N THR A 176 3.73 -19.32 -4.05
CA THR A 176 4.13 -20.51 -3.29
C THR A 176 5.14 -20.14 -2.20
N ASP A 177 5.37 -21.03 -1.24
CA ASP A 177 6.35 -20.78 -0.17
C ASP A 177 7.75 -20.57 -0.73
N GLU A 178 8.13 -21.30 -1.78
CA GLU A 178 9.40 -21.09 -2.49
C GLU A 178 9.48 -19.69 -3.11
N GLN A 179 8.41 -19.24 -3.78
CA GLN A 179 8.34 -17.92 -4.38
C GLN A 179 8.36 -16.81 -3.32
N ARG A 180 7.75 -17.04 -2.16
CA ARG A 180 7.78 -16.12 -1.01
C ARG A 180 9.15 -15.98 -0.39
N MET A 181 10.07 -16.95 -0.60
CA MET A 181 11.48 -16.82 -0.16
C MET A 181 12.14 -15.54 -0.65
N ARG A 182 11.67 -14.91 -1.74
CA ARG A 182 12.12 -13.59 -2.19
C ARG A 182 12.02 -12.52 -1.10
N HIS A 183 11.07 -12.66 -0.18
CA HIS A 183 10.89 -11.74 0.95
C HIS A 183 11.86 -11.98 2.13
N THR A 184 12.77 -12.96 2.02
CA THR A 184 13.85 -13.15 2.99
C THR A 184 15.00 -12.15 2.81
N ALA A 185 15.02 -11.40 1.69
CA ALA A 185 15.81 -10.20 1.53
C ALA A 185 14.90 -8.96 1.63
N LYS A 186 15.48 -7.83 2.07
CA LYS A 186 14.75 -6.57 2.11
C LYS A 186 14.36 -6.15 0.70
N PRO A 187 13.10 -5.72 0.45
CA PRO A 187 12.70 -5.25 -0.86
C PRO A 187 13.51 -4.04 -1.29
N GLY A 188 13.71 -3.87 -2.61
CA GLY A 188 14.55 -2.84 -3.19
C GLY A 188 13.80 -1.88 -4.11
N LEU A 189 14.32 -0.63 -4.19
CA LEU A 189 13.93 0.35 -5.20
C LEU A 189 14.34 -0.15 -6.59
N SER A 190 15.53 -0.72 -6.71
CA SER A 190 16.02 -1.44 -7.89
C SER A 190 16.32 -2.89 -7.56
N GLY A 191 16.27 -3.78 -8.54
CA GLY A 191 16.50 -5.20 -8.35
C GLY A 191 16.87 -5.92 -9.63
N LEU A 192 17.27 -7.18 -9.48
CA LEU A 192 17.75 -7.99 -10.59
C LEU A 192 16.68 -8.20 -11.66
N ALA A 193 15.41 -8.40 -11.28
CA ALA A 193 14.28 -8.49 -12.19
C ALA A 193 14.07 -7.20 -13.00
N GLN A 194 14.18 -6.03 -12.35
CA GLN A 194 14.00 -4.74 -13.04
C GLN A 194 15.10 -4.48 -14.07
N VAL A 195 16.35 -4.87 -13.80
CA VAL A 195 17.44 -4.70 -14.76
C VAL A 195 17.46 -5.77 -15.85
N ASN A 196 16.67 -6.84 -15.75
CA ASN A 196 16.59 -7.92 -16.74
C ASN A 196 15.29 -7.96 -17.55
N GLY A 197 14.46 -6.92 -17.52
CA GLY A 197 13.30 -6.80 -18.40
C GLY A 197 12.10 -6.06 -17.86
N ARG A 198 12.07 -5.70 -16.55
CA ARG A 198 10.95 -4.95 -15.92
C ARG A 198 9.59 -5.63 -16.18
N ASN A 199 8.70 -4.93 -16.90
CA ASN A 199 7.36 -5.40 -17.21
C ASN A 199 7.31 -6.30 -18.47
N ALA A 200 8.38 -6.36 -19.27
CA ALA A 200 8.44 -7.15 -20.51
C ALA A 200 8.71 -8.63 -20.29
N ILE A 201 8.97 -9.08 -19.06
CA ILE A 201 9.19 -10.49 -18.71
C ILE A 201 8.00 -11.08 -17.97
N SER A 202 7.85 -12.41 -18.05
CA SER A 202 6.78 -13.13 -17.37
C SER A 202 6.83 -12.96 -15.84
N TRP A 203 5.74 -13.29 -15.17
CA TRP A 203 5.71 -13.31 -13.71
C TRP A 203 6.67 -14.34 -13.13
N GLU A 204 6.79 -15.50 -13.77
CA GLU A 204 7.73 -16.54 -13.37
C GLU A 204 9.18 -16.05 -13.46
N ASP A 205 9.54 -15.38 -14.57
CA ASP A 205 10.88 -14.84 -14.73
C ASP A 205 11.19 -13.75 -13.71
N LYS A 206 10.23 -12.86 -13.42
CA LYS A 206 10.39 -11.85 -12.36
C LYS A 206 10.73 -12.48 -11.02
N ILE A 207 9.96 -13.49 -10.63
CA ILE A 207 10.16 -14.22 -9.37
C ILE A 207 11.49 -14.98 -9.39
N ASN A 208 11.84 -15.66 -10.47
CA ASN A 208 13.10 -16.37 -10.60
C ASN A 208 14.32 -15.46 -10.49
N TRP A 209 14.28 -14.25 -11.08
CA TRP A 209 15.34 -13.25 -10.90
C TRP A 209 15.45 -12.78 -9.45
N ASP A 210 14.33 -12.61 -8.76
CA ASP A 210 14.34 -12.25 -7.35
C ASP A 210 14.89 -13.39 -6.47
N LEU A 211 14.53 -14.65 -6.73
CA LEU A 211 15.10 -15.81 -6.04
C LEU A 211 16.60 -15.92 -6.29
N LYS A 212 17.04 -15.73 -7.51
CA LYS A 212 18.47 -15.71 -7.86
C LYS A 212 19.23 -14.61 -7.12
N TYR A 213 18.63 -13.42 -6.94
CA TYR A 213 19.27 -12.35 -6.17
C TYR A 213 19.49 -12.74 -4.71
N ILE A 214 18.51 -13.40 -4.07
CA ILE A 214 18.63 -13.77 -2.65
C ILE A 214 19.63 -14.90 -2.39
N GLU A 215 19.99 -15.70 -3.39
CA GLU A 215 21.03 -16.74 -3.27
C GLU A 215 22.40 -16.12 -2.95
N LYS A 216 22.69 -14.94 -3.50
CA LYS A 216 24.00 -14.28 -3.35
C LYS A 216 23.90 -12.77 -3.24
N VAL A 217 23.33 -12.30 -2.13
CA VAL A 217 23.33 -10.86 -1.81
C VAL A 217 24.75 -10.40 -1.49
N SER A 218 25.33 -9.55 -2.34
CA SER A 218 26.70 -9.07 -2.19
C SER A 218 26.86 -7.62 -2.69
N PHE A 219 27.90 -6.93 -2.23
CA PHE A 219 28.21 -5.57 -2.67
C PHE A 219 28.42 -5.47 -4.20
N LEU A 220 29.11 -6.44 -4.78
CA LEU A 220 29.36 -6.43 -6.23
C LEU A 220 28.07 -6.63 -7.03
N GLU A 221 27.16 -7.46 -6.56
CA GLU A 221 25.86 -7.65 -7.22
C GLU A 221 25.00 -6.39 -7.11
N ASP A 222 24.91 -5.78 -5.92
CA ASP A 222 24.21 -4.51 -5.75
C ASP A 222 24.79 -3.40 -6.63
N LEU A 223 26.13 -3.31 -6.72
CA LEU A 223 26.80 -2.33 -7.58
C LEU A 223 26.47 -2.54 -9.07
N LYS A 224 26.46 -3.80 -9.54
CA LYS A 224 26.06 -4.13 -10.92
C LYS A 224 24.61 -3.73 -11.19
N ILE A 225 23.69 -4.00 -10.24
CA ILE A 225 22.29 -3.61 -10.37
C ILE A 225 22.16 -2.08 -10.46
N ILE A 226 22.84 -1.32 -9.59
CA ILE A 226 22.83 0.15 -9.60
C ILE A 226 23.37 0.68 -10.95
N LEU A 227 24.52 0.21 -11.40
CA LEU A 227 25.11 0.64 -12.68
C LEU A 227 24.19 0.32 -13.86
N SER A 228 23.58 -0.86 -13.87
CA SER A 228 22.61 -1.26 -14.90
C SER A 228 21.34 -0.41 -14.87
N THR A 229 20.85 -0.05 -13.68
CA THR A 229 19.70 0.83 -13.50
C THR A 229 19.99 2.23 -14.04
N VAL A 230 21.14 2.80 -13.68
CA VAL A 230 21.58 4.11 -14.19
C VAL A 230 21.72 4.06 -15.72
N LYS A 231 22.38 3.04 -16.27
CA LYS A 231 22.52 2.86 -17.72
C LYS A 231 21.16 2.83 -18.43
N LYS A 232 20.19 2.08 -17.90
CA LYS A 232 18.83 1.98 -18.48
C LYS A 232 18.04 3.28 -18.36
N ALA A 233 18.17 3.99 -17.25
CA ALA A 233 17.48 5.27 -17.04
C ALA A 233 17.97 6.36 -18.02
N PHE A 234 19.28 6.39 -18.34
CA PHE A 234 19.87 7.44 -19.20
C PHE A 234 19.99 7.03 -20.67
N ILE A 235 20.09 5.73 -21.01
CA ILE A 235 20.39 5.27 -22.37
C ILE A 235 19.19 4.64 -23.08
N LYS A 236 18.27 4.00 -22.32
CA LYS A 236 17.11 3.30 -22.88
C LYS A 236 15.86 3.60 -22.08
N GLN A 237 15.03 4.46 -22.61
CA GLN A 237 13.64 4.67 -22.11
C GLN A 237 12.72 3.50 -22.50
N GLU A 238 13.18 2.26 -22.39
CA GLU A 238 12.39 1.08 -22.77
C GLU A 238 11.55 0.55 -21.60
N GLY A 239 10.27 0.29 -21.87
CA GLY A 239 9.47 -0.66 -21.11
C GLY A 239 8.82 -0.12 -19.84
N ILE A 240 8.21 1.07 -19.89
CA ILE A 240 7.47 1.62 -18.75
C ILE A 240 6.03 1.12 -18.73
N THR A 241 5.46 0.78 -19.86
CA THR A 241 4.12 0.21 -19.99
C THR A 241 4.16 -1.08 -20.78
N GLN A 242 3.43 -2.10 -20.32
CA GLN A 242 3.11 -3.28 -21.08
C GLN A 242 1.83 -2.97 -21.85
N ASP A 243 1.86 -3.02 -23.19
CA ASP A 243 0.70 -2.91 -24.08
C ASP A 243 -0.25 -1.72 -23.82
N ASP A 244 0.28 -0.52 -23.56
CA ASP A 244 -0.51 0.70 -23.27
C ASP A 244 -1.44 0.62 -22.04
N MET A 245 -1.34 -0.42 -21.21
CA MET A 245 -2.15 -0.54 -20.01
C MET A 245 -1.72 0.47 -18.93
N ALA A 246 -2.68 1.11 -18.31
CA ALA A 246 -2.46 2.06 -17.21
C ALA A 246 -1.80 1.44 -15.98
N THR A 247 -1.98 0.13 -15.81
CA THR A 247 -1.45 -0.67 -14.70
C THR A 247 -1.06 -2.06 -15.22
N ALA A 248 0.07 -2.62 -14.78
CA ALA A 248 0.46 -3.98 -15.13
C ALA A 248 -0.53 -4.99 -14.52
N GLU A 249 -0.77 -6.11 -15.23
CA GLU A 249 -1.62 -7.20 -14.75
C GLU A 249 -1.10 -7.75 -13.42
N ASP A 250 -1.96 -7.90 -12.42
CA ASP A 250 -1.64 -8.50 -11.13
C ASP A 250 -1.36 -10.00 -11.26
N PHE A 251 -0.55 -10.57 -10.35
CA PHE A 251 -0.16 -11.96 -10.41
C PHE A 251 -1.36 -12.91 -10.29
N GLY A 252 -2.33 -12.57 -9.43
CA GLY A 252 -3.56 -13.35 -9.29
C GLY A 252 -4.37 -13.40 -10.58
N ASP A 253 -4.52 -12.27 -11.27
CA ASP A 253 -5.24 -12.18 -12.53
C ASP A 253 -4.53 -12.94 -13.65
N TYR A 254 -3.20 -12.83 -13.70
CA TYR A 254 -2.36 -13.64 -14.59
C TYR A 254 -2.60 -15.15 -14.38
N LEU A 255 -2.61 -15.62 -13.12
CA LEU A 255 -2.84 -17.03 -12.82
C LEU A 255 -4.25 -17.49 -13.19
N LEU A 256 -5.26 -16.63 -12.96
CA LEU A 256 -6.64 -16.93 -13.34
C LEU A 256 -6.81 -16.99 -14.86
N ARG A 257 -6.26 -16.02 -15.58
CA ARG A 257 -6.30 -15.97 -17.05
C ARG A 257 -5.54 -17.13 -17.72
N THR A 258 -4.46 -17.60 -17.09
CA THR A 258 -3.66 -18.72 -17.58
C THR A 258 -4.13 -20.09 -17.03
N GLU A 259 -5.31 -20.12 -16.40
CA GLU A 259 -5.93 -21.33 -15.83
C GLU A 259 -5.04 -22.07 -14.80
N LYS A 260 -4.07 -21.36 -14.20
CA LYS A 260 -3.20 -21.89 -13.13
C LYS A 260 -3.85 -21.84 -11.75
N VAL A 261 -4.93 -21.09 -11.61
CA VAL A 261 -5.80 -21.03 -10.42
C VAL A 261 -7.26 -21.02 -10.87
N ASP A 262 -8.13 -21.76 -10.19
CA ASP A 262 -9.56 -21.74 -10.43
C ASP A 262 -10.22 -20.52 -9.71
N LYS A 263 -11.44 -20.20 -10.10
CA LYS A 263 -12.17 -19.03 -9.59
C LYS A 263 -12.45 -19.10 -8.08
N GLU A 264 -12.66 -20.28 -7.52
CA GLU A 264 -12.93 -20.45 -6.09
C GLU A 264 -11.67 -20.14 -5.28
N ASN A 265 -10.54 -20.74 -5.65
CA ASN A 265 -9.24 -20.48 -5.01
C ASN A 265 -8.79 -19.02 -5.22
N TYR A 266 -9.05 -18.44 -6.40
CA TYR A 266 -8.81 -17.02 -6.64
C TYR A 266 -9.56 -16.15 -5.62
N ASN A 267 -10.87 -16.33 -5.47
CA ASN A 267 -11.69 -15.57 -4.53
C ASN A 267 -11.23 -15.76 -3.07
N LYS A 268 -10.87 -16.98 -2.69
CA LYS A 268 -10.33 -17.30 -1.36
C LYS A 268 -9.02 -16.56 -1.09
N LYS A 269 -8.12 -16.51 -2.06
CA LYS A 269 -6.84 -15.79 -1.96
C LYS A 269 -7.05 -14.27 -1.90
N GLN A 270 -7.95 -13.71 -2.68
CA GLN A 270 -8.31 -12.29 -2.61
C GLN A 270 -8.89 -11.91 -1.25
N LEU A 271 -9.75 -12.76 -0.67
CA LEU A 271 -10.24 -12.58 0.69
C LEU A 271 -9.09 -12.61 1.71
N GLN A 272 -8.14 -13.54 1.56
CA GLN A 272 -6.94 -13.59 2.41
C GLN A 272 -6.12 -12.29 2.32
N ALA A 273 -5.92 -11.74 1.13
CA ALA A 273 -5.25 -10.46 0.95
C ALA A 273 -5.98 -9.32 1.67
N THR A 274 -7.31 -9.28 1.54
CA THR A 274 -8.16 -8.31 2.24
C THR A 274 -8.01 -8.42 3.76
N MET A 275 -7.97 -9.63 4.30
CA MET A 275 -7.75 -9.87 5.74
C MET A 275 -6.37 -9.39 6.20
N ILE A 276 -5.32 -9.58 5.39
CA ILE A 276 -3.98 -9.07 5.70
C ILE A 276 -3.98 -7.54 5.69
N LEU A 277 -4.55 -6.92 4.66
CA LEU A 277 -4.61 -5.46 4.51
C LEU A 277 -5.45 -4.79 5.59
N SER A 278 -6.53 -5.41 6.05
CA SER A 278 -7.35 -4.89 7.13
C SER A 278 -6.63 -4.84 8.48
N GLY A 279 -5.57 -5.61 8.67
CA GLY A 279 -4.69 -5.53 9.83
C GLY A 279 -3.86 -4.25 9.91
N SER A 280 -3.85 -3.42 8.86
CA SER A 280 -3.12 -2.15 8.81
C SER A 280 -3.64 -1.09 9.79
N ASP A 281 -4.92 -1.18 10.16
CA ASP A 281 -5.60 -0.16 10.95
C ASP A 281 -5.43 -0.35 12.46
N GLY A 282 -4.68 -1.39 12.87
CA GLY A 282 -4.48 -1.73 14.28
C GLY A 282 -5.74 -2.29 14.96
N ILE A 283 -6.80 -2.56 14.19
CA ILE A 283 -8.01 -3.20 14.67
C ILE A 283 -7.76 -4.70 14.70
N GLU A 284 -7.75 -5.29 15.86
CA GLU A 284 -7.79 -6.76 16.00
C GLU A 284 -9.16 -7.27 15.56
N ARG A 285 -9.20 -7.91 14.38
CA ARG A 285 -10.44 -8.50 13.89
C ARG A 285 -10.63 -9.89 14.49
N GLU A 286 -11.80 -10.13 15.06
CA GLU A 286 -12.14 -11.39 15.70
C GLU A 286 -12.34 -12.50 14.66
N ALA A 287 -11.55 -13.58 14.74
CA ALA A 287 -11.64 -14.68 13.78
C ALA A 287 -13.03 -15.32 13.78
N GLY A 288 -13.64 -15.45 12.60
CA GLY A 288 -14.99 -15.99 12.42
C GLY A 288 -16.10 -15.00 12.76
N LEU A 289 -15.84 -13.77 13.16
CA LEU A 289 -16.86 -12.75 13.30
C LEU A 289 -17.24 -12.20 11.91
N VAL A 290 -18.52 -12.16 11.62
CA VAL A 290 -19.07 -11.54 10.39
C VAL A 290 -19.60 -10.16 10.74
N SER A 291 -18.94 -9.10 10.29
CA SER A 291 -19.42 -7.73 10.46
C SER A 291 -20.36 -7.35 9.30
N ILE A 292 -21.62 -7.17 9.62
CA ILE A 292 -22.64 -6.72 8.67
C ILE A 292 -22.70 -5.21 8.75
N ILE A 293 -22.31 -4.52 7.66
CA ILE A 293 -22.34 -3.07 7.57
C ILE A 293 -23.60 -2.58 6.87
N MET A 294 -24.35 -1.70 7.52
CA MET A 294 -25.63 -1.21 7.04
C MET A 294 -25.64 0.33 7.03
N PRO A 295 -25.40 0.97 5.89
CA PRO A 295 -25.66 2.40 5.74
C PRO A 295 -27.16 2.63 5.74
N SER A 296 -27.62 3.66 6.43
CA SER A 296 -29.06 3.97 6.59
C SER A 296 -29.29 5.48 6.40
N TYR A 297 -30.37 5.84 5.73
CA TYR A 297 -30.87 7.22 5.63
C TYR A 297 -32.38 7.22 5.38
N ASN A 298 -33.16 7.73 6.34
CA ASN A 298 -34.64 7.75 6.31
C ASN A 298 -35.25 6.39 5.98
N THR A 299 -34.87 5.36 6.74
CA THR A 299 -35.27 3.96 6.49
C THR A 299 -36.30 3.41 7.48
N ALA A 300 -36.97 4.28 8.26
CA ALA A 300 -37.91 3.86 9.31
C ALA A 300 -38.98 2.87 8.85
N SER A 301 -39.37 2.91 7.55
CA SER A 301 -40.41 2.04 7.00
C SER A 301 -39.95 0.59 6.75
N PHE A 302 -38.63 0.30 6.68
CA PHE A 302 -38.12 -1.05 6.37
C PHE A 302 -36.92 -1.48 7.21
N ILE A 303 -36.36 -0.59 8.04
CA ILE A 303 -35.18 -0.93 8.85
C ILE A 303 -35.46 -2.07 9.83
N GLU A 304 -36.67 -2.16 10.33
CA GLU A 304 -37.10 -3.22 11.24
C GLU A 304 -37.06 -4.59 10.58
N GLU A 305 -37.66 -4.73 9.39
CA GLU A 305 -37.62 -5.95 8.59
C GLU A 305 -36.19 -6.36 8.26
N THR A 306 -35.34 -5.38 7.91
CA THR A 306 -33.93 -5.62 7.60
C THR A 306 -33.17 -6.14 8.82
N ILE A 307 -33.36 -5.56 10.01
CA ILE A 307 -32.74 -6.04 11.26
C ILE A 307 -33.22 -7.45 11.58
N GLN A 308 -34.52 -7.73 11.45
CA GLN A 308 -35.09 -9.07 11.68
C GLN A 308 -34.47 -10.10 10.73
N SER A 309 -34.21 -9.77 9.48
CA SER A 309 -33.55 -10.67 8.54
C SER A 309 -32.13 -11.06 8.97
N VAL A 310 -31.42 -10.17 9.63
CA VAL A 310 -30.10 -10.44 10.23
C VAL A 310 -30.22 -11.31 11.49
N LEU A 311 -31.17 -10.98 12.35
CA LEU A 311 -31.41 -11.76 13.57
C LEU A 311 -31.80 -13.21 13.28
N ASN A 312 -32.48 -13.47 12.16
CA ASN A 312 -32.92 -14.79 11.72
C ASN A 312 -31.84 -15.62 11.01
N GLN A 313 -30.60 -15.10 10.87
CA GLN A 313 -29.52 -15.85 10.25
C GLN A 313 -29.10 -17.06 11.13
N THR A 314 -28.77 -18.15 10.47
CA THR A 314 -28.31 -19.37 11.16
C THR A 314 -26.91 -19.26 11.73
N TYR A 315 -26.07 -18.41 11.13
CA TYR A 315 -24.74 -18.11 11.65
C TYR A 315 -24.85 -17.12 12.82
N THR A 316 -24.35 -17.49 13.99
CA THR A 316 -24.58 -16.75 15.24
C THR A 316 -23.44 -15.76 15.61
N LYS A 317 -22.23 -15.93 15.06
CA LYS A 317 -21.08 -15.07 15.37
C LYS A 317 -21.01 -13.89 14.41
N TRP A 318 -21.89 -12.94 14.58
CA TRP A 318 -21.94 -11.72 13.77
C TRP A 318 -22.09 -10.47 14.64
N GLU A 319 -21.77 -9.32 14.07
CA GLU A 319 -22.15 -7.99 14.54
C GLU A 319 -22.86 -7.22 13.43
N LEU A 320 -23.80 -6.37 13.79
CA LEU A 320 -24.50 -5.48 12.86
C LEU A 320 -24.17 -4.03 13.20
N ILE A 321 -23.54 -3.33 12.27
CA ILE A 321 -23.11 -1.94 12.42
C ILE A 321 -23.96 -1.08 11.50
N ILE A 322 -24.88 -0.32 12.08
CA ILE A 322 -25.77 0.58 11.37
C ILE A 322 -25.19 1.99 11.48
N VAL A 323 -24.83 2.57 10.34
CA VAL A 323 -24.39 3.97 10.28
C VAL A 323 -25.45 4.79 9.57
N ASP A 324 -26.07 5.64 10.35
CA ASP A 324 -27.14 6.53 9.91
C ASP A 324 -26.56 7.86 9.38
N ASP A 325 -26.89 8.18 8.15
CA ASP A 325 -26.44 9.37 7.46
C ASP A 325 -27.31 10.59 7.78
N CYS A 326 -27.59 10.81 9.07
CA CYS A 326 -28.36 11.93 9.60
C CYS A 326 -29.86 11.86 9.19
N SER A 327 -30.53 10.73 9.48
CA SER A 327 -31.98 10.54 9.24
C SER A 327 -32.81 11.57 10.01
N LYS A 328 -33.95 11.93 9.44
CA LYS A 328 -34.93 12.85 10.03
C LYS A 328 -36.23 12.16 10.42
N ASP A 329 -36.33 10.87 10.15
CA ASP A 329 -37.47 10.02 10.50
C ASP A 329 -37.21 9.23 11.79
N ASN A 330 -38.05 8.24 12.08
CA ASN A 330 -37.95 7.43 13.30
C ASN A 330 -36.88 6.31 13.24
N THR A 331 -35.97 6.29 12.24
CA THR A 331 -34.94 5.27 12.07
C THR A 331 -34.13 5.06 13.35
N GLU A 332 -33.61 6.15 13.94
CA GLU A 332 -32.82 6.09 15.19
C GLU A 332 -33.58 5.41 16.34
N THR A 333 -34.84 5.78 16.54
CA THR A 333 -35.68 5.25 17.62
C THR A 333 -35.89 3.74 17.48
N ILE A 334 -36.18 3.28 16.26
CA ILE A 334 -36.35 1.87 15.94
C ILE A 334 -35.07 1.10 16.20
N VAL A 335 -33.92 1.54 15.63
CA VAL A 335 -32.64 0.85 15.80
C VAL A 335 -32.22 0.78 17.27
N LYS A 336 -32.37 1.88 18.03
CA LYS A 336 -32.05 1.90 19.46
C LYS A 336 -32.91 0.93 20.30
N SER A 337 -34.13 0.60 19.85
CA SER A 337 -34.95 -0.41 20.52
C SER A 337 -34.34 -1.81 20.35
N TYR A 338 -33.81 -2.14 19.17
CA TYR A 338 -33.12 -3.41 18.90
C TYR A 338 -31.76 -3.51 19.59
N MET A 339 -31.00 -2.41 19.68
CA MET A 339 -29.73 -2.37 20.45
C MET A 339 -29.90 -2.74 21.91
N LYS A 340 -31.07 -2.43 22.53
CA LYS A 340 -31.35 -2.82 23.92
C LYS A 340 -31.64 -4.31 24.07
N GLN A 341 -32.04 -4.98 23.00
CA GLN A 341 -32.42 -6.39 22.98
C GLN A 341 -31.25 -7.29 22.58
N ASP A 342 -30.36 -6.80 21.68
CA ASP A 342 -29.21 -7.57 21.17
C ASP A 342 -27.95 -6.72 21.16
N PRO A 343 -26.93 -7.02 21.99
CA PRO A 343 -25.70 -6.26 22.11
C PRO A 343 -24.79 -6.36 20.84
N ARG A 344 -25.11 -7.25 19.90
CA ARG A 344 -24.39 -7.37 18.62
C ARG A 344 -24.78 -6.27 17.63
N ILE A 345 -25.85 -5.50 17.90
CA ILE A 345 -26.32 -4.40 17.08
C ILE A 345 -25.72 -3.11 17.59
N GLN A 346 -25.07 -2.36 16.71
CA GLN A 346 -24.45 -1.06 16.99
C GLN A 346 -25.04 -0.01 16.06
N TYR A 347 -25.20 1.22 16.56
CA TYR A 347 -25.74 2.37 15.83
C TYR A 347 -24.87 3.58 15.98
N TYR A 348 -24.56 4.23 14.87
CA TYR A 348 -23.80 5.47 14.78
C TYR A 348 -24.51 6.45 13.85
N CYS A 349 -24.72 7.68 14.31
CA CYS A 349 -25.28 8.73 13.48
C CYS A 349 -24.16 9.68 13.03
N LEU A 350 -24.11 9.99 11.75
CA LEU A 350 -23.20 11.00 11.22
C LEU A 350 -23.71 12.42 11.58
N GLN A 351 -22.81 13.38 11.73
CA GLN A 351 -23.16 14.76 12.10
C GLN A 351 -23.94 15.50 11.01
N ARG A 352 -23.85 15.06 9.76
CA ARG A 352 -24.54 15.60 8.60
C ARG A 352 -24.74 14.50 7.56
N ASN A 353 -25.70 14.70 6.67
CA ASN A 353 -25.85 13.83 5.50
C ASN A 353 -24.59 13.97 4.61
N SER A 354 -23.88 12.88 4.42
CA SER A 354 -22.60 12.80 3.70
C SER A 354 -22.61 11.76 2.58
N GLY A 355 -23.73 11.07 2.39
CA GLY A 355 -23.95 10.05 1.38
C GLY A 355 -23.61 8.63 1.85
N ALA A 356 -24.24 7.66 1.22
CA ALA A 356 -24.13 6.23 1.57
C ALA A 356 -22.70 5.69 1.56
N ALA A 357 -21.81 6.23 0.69
CA ALA A 357 -20.40 5.84 0.64
C ALA A 357 -19.66 6.20 1.93
N VAL A 358 -19.88 7.40 2.47
CA VAL A 358 -19.27 7.84 3.73
C VAL A 358 -19.81 7.03 4.92
N ALA A 359 -21.12 6.79 4.94
CA ALA A 359 -21.74 5.95 5.98
C ALA A 359 -21.19 4.51 5.94
N ARG A 360 -21.03 3.93 4.74
CA ARG A 360 -20.44 2.60 4.56
C ARG A 360 -18.99 2.54 5.01
N THR A 361 -18.17 3.51 4.61
CA THR A 361 -16.76 3.61 5.04
C THR A 361 -16.68 3.71 6.55
N LYS A 362 -17.54 4.53 7.19
CA LYS A 362 -17.58 4.64 8.64
C LYS A 362 -17.97 3.33 9.32
N ALA A 363 -18.91 2.58 8.77
CA ALA A 363 -19.28 1.26 9.28
C ALA A 363 -18.10 0.26 9.18
N MET A 364 -17.33 0.30 8.07
CA MET A 364 -16.13 -0.54 7.89
C MET A 364 -15.02 -0.20 8.90
N GLU A 365 -14.86 1.08 9.25
CA GLU A 365 -13.90 1.51 10.28
C GLU A 365 -14.26 0.99 11.69
N LEU A 366 -15.54 0.79 11.95
CA LEU A 366 -16.06 0.35 13.26
C LEU A 366 -16.12 -1.17 13.38
N ALA A 367 -16.01 -1.91 12.30
CA ALA A 367 -16.04 -3.37 12.25
C ALA A 367 -14.81 -4.00 12.95
N ARG A 368 -15.05 -5.06 13.77
CA ARG A 368 -14.05 -5.77 14.58
C ARG A 368 -13.43 -6.96 13.87
#